data_81c09c01008717afe52f7782a611887f
#
_entry.id   81c09c01008717afe52f7782a611887f
#
_cell.length_a   1.000
_cell.length_b   1.000
_cell.length_c   1.000
_cell.angle_alpha   90.00
_cell.angle_beta   90.00
_cell.angle_gamma   90.00
#
_symmetry.space_group_name_H-M   'P 1'
#
loop_
_entity.id
_entity.type
_entity.pdbx_description
1 polymer ?
#
loop_
_entity_poly.entity_id
_entity_poly.type
_entity_poly.pdbx_seq_one_letter_code
_entity_poly.pdbx_strand_id
1 'polypeptide(L)'
;MTLPEITFANVLDYIGTLAFAISGIRLASTKNFDWFGAYVVGLATAIGGGTVRDLMLDVPVFWMRNGIYFLITLLALLLVVWFGKVVVRQKYTWFIFDTIGLGMFAVIGIEKTLGVGFPFWVAIVMGSVTGAGGGVIRDVFLNEVPLIFRAEIYAVACVLGGLAYWACSLCGWGNVPCGLVCGSVVILSRVLAVRYHINLPTLHDSDEV
;
A
#
# COMPACT_ATOMS: atom_id res chain seq x y z
N MET A 1 22.21 -7.02 23.46
CA MET A 1 21.23 -6.37 22.60
C MET A 1 21.47 -6.95 21.19
N THR A 2 20.79 -8.07 20.88
CA THR A 2 20.91 -8.72 19.56
C THR A 2 20.21 -7.81 18.56
N LEU A 3 20.91 -7.45 17.48
CA LEU A 3 20.28 -6.72 16.37
C LEU A 3 19.11 -7.59 15.86
N PRO A 4 17.92 -7.02 15.63
CA PRO A 4 16.80 -7.77 15.09
C PRO A 4 17.21 -8.36 13.73
N GLU A 5 17.02 -9.66 13.55
CA GLU A 5 17.24 -10.31 12.27
C GLU A 5 16.35 -9.64 11.22
N ILE A 6 16.96 -9.15 10.15
CA ILE A 6 16.24 -8.53 9.04
C ILE A 6 15.58 -9.65 8.25
N THR A 7 14.28 -9.82 8.45
CA THR A 7 13.46 -10.78 7.69
C THR A 7 13.01 -10.19 6.36
N PHE A 8 12.63 -11.04 5.41
CA PHE A 8 12.03 -10.61 4.14
C PHE A 8 10.82 -9.69 4.36
N ALA A 9 9.95 -10.02 5.32
CA ALA A 9 8.79 -9.19 5.66
C ALA A 9 9.20 -7.80 6.16
N ASN A 10 10.27 -7.68 6.98
CA ASN A 10 10.76 -6.37 7.44
C ASN A 10 11.26 -5.50 6.27
N VAL A 11 11.94 -6.11 5.29
CA VAL A 11 12.42 -5.38 4.11
C VAL A 11 11.23 -4.84 3.29
N LEU A 12 10.22 -5.67 3.04
CA LEU A 12 9.00 -5.24 2.34
C LEU A 12 8.28 -4.13 3.10
N ASP A 13 8.20 -4.24 4.44
CA ASP A 13 7.53 -3.27 5.30
C ASP A 13 8.21 -1.89 5.25
N TYR A 14 9.53 -1.84 5.32
CA TYR A 14 10.26 -0.57 5.25
C TYR A 14 10.21 0.05 3.85
N ILE A 15 10.32 -0.76 2.78
CA ILE A 15 10.19 -0.27 1.41
C ILE A 15 8.77 0.21 1.15
N GLY A 16 7.75 -0.56 1.57
CA GLY A 16 6.34 -0.18 1.45
C GLY A 16 6.02 1.11 2.21
N THR A 17 6.54 1.24 3.45
CA THR A 17 6.40 2.45 4.28
C THR A 17 7.00 3.66 3.57
N LEU A 18 8.23 3.56 3.06
CA LEU A 18 8.89 4.65 2.34
C LEU A 18 8.10 5.04 1.09
N ALA A 19 7.67 4.05 0.31
CA ALA A 19 6.91 4.28 -0.91
C ALA A 19 5.57 4.97 -0.64
N PHE A 20 4.78 4.49 0.31
CA PHE A 20 3.50 5.10 0.67
C PHE A 20 3.67 6.48 1.30
N ALA A 21 4.71 6.69 2.14
CA ALA A 21 5.01 8.00 2.68
C ALA A 21 5.32 9.00 1.55
N ILE A 22 6.17 8.63 0.57
CA ILE A 22 6.47 9.47 -0.60
C ILE A 22 5.19 9.77 -1.40
N SER A 23 4.34 8.77 -1.64
CA SER A 23 3.07 8.96 -2.35
C SER A 23 2.17 9.96 -1.63
N GLY A 24 1.98 9.82 -0.32
CA GLY A 24 1.14 10.71 0.50
C GLY A 24 1.68 12.14 0.54
N ILE A 25 2.98 12.31 0.83
CA ILE A 25 3.65 13.62 0.87
C ILE A 25 3.58 14.30 -0.49
N ARG A 26 3.81 13.54 -1.57
CA ARG A 26 3.74 14.07 -2.94
C ARG A 26 2.35 14.59 -3.29
N LEU A 27 1.29 13.87 -2.94
CA LEU A 27 -0.07 14.33 -3.16
C LEU A 27 -0.43 15.51 -2.24
N ALA A 28 -0.04 15.52 -0.96
CA ALA A 28 -0.23 16.65 -0.07
C ALA A 28 0.42 17.94 -0.60
N SER A 29 1.59 17.82 -1.24
CA SER A 29 2.27 18.96 -1.87
C SER A 29 1.48 19.60 -3.01
N THR A 30 0.58 18.86 -3.67
CA THR A 30 -0.31 19.44 -4.71
C THR A 30 -1.46 20.25 -4.13
N LYS A 31 -1.75 20.06 -2.85
CA LYS A 31 -2.80 20.78 -2.10
C LYS A 31 -2.24 21.94 -1.27
N ASN A 32 -0.97 22.30 -1.46
CA ASN A 32 -0.27 23.36 -0.73
C ASN A 32 -0.23 23.15 0.79
N PHE A 33 -0.19 21.90 1.26
CA PHE A 33 0.02 21.60 2.67
C PHE A 33 1.43 22.05 3.09
N ASP A 34 1.55 22.51 4.34
CA ASP A 34 2.84 22.78 4.95
C ASP A 34 3.64 21.47 5.17
N TRP A 35 4.89 21.57 5.60
CA TRP A 35 5.76 20.41 5.81
C TRP A 35 5.22 19.46 6.87
N PHE A 36 4.61 20.00 7.93
CA PHE A 36 4.03 19.18 8.99
C PHE A 36 2.78 18.45 8.49
N GLY A 37 1.87 19.15 7.83
CA GLY A 37 0.69 18.55 7.22
C GLY A 37 1.04 17.49 6.18
N ALA A 38 2.03 17.76 5.32
CA ALA A 38 2.52 16.78 4.36
C ALA A 38 3.14 15.54 5.04
N TYR A 39 3.90 15.74 6.12
CA TYR A 39 4.44 14.65 6.94
C TYR A 39 3.32 13.79 7.55
N VAL A 40 2.29 14.41 8.13
CA VAL A 40 1.15 13.72 8.74
C VAL A 40 0.39 12.90 7.69
N VAL A 41 0.13 13.45 6.50
CA VAL A 41 -0.51 12.71 5.40
C VAL A 41 0.36 11.53 4.96
N GLY A 42 1.67 11.74 4.81
CA GLY A 42 2.61 10.68 4.47
C GLY A 42 2.65 9.56 5.50
N LEU A 43 2.70 9.93 6.78
CA LEU A 43 2.70 8.98 7.89
C LEU A 43 1.38 8.18 7.91
N ALA A 44 0.23 8.86 7.87
CA ALA A 44 -1.08 8.21 7.86
C ALA A 44 -1.24 7.26 6.66
N THR A 45 -0.72 7.64 5.49
CA THR A 45 -0.70 6.77 4.30
C THR A 45 0.15 5.52 4.56
N ALA A 46 1.34 5.68 5.14
CA ALA A 46 2.30 4.61 5.33
C ALA A 46 1.88 3.59 6.41
N ILE A 47 1.29 4.06 7.51
CA ILE A 47 0.95 3.18 8.64
C ILE A 47 -0.54 2.84 8.71
N GLY A 48 -1.41 3.56 8.00
CA GLY A 48 -2.86 3.46 8.16
C GLY A 48 -3.43 2.09 7.82
N GLY A 49 -3.09 1.53 6.66
CA GLY A 49 -3.57 0.21 6.23
C GLY A 49 -3.14 -0.91 7.19
N GLY A 50 -1.87 -0.89 7.62
CA GLY A 50 -1.33 -1.84 8.60
C GLY A 50 -1.95 -1.68 9.98
N THR A 51 -2.32 -0.45 10.37
CA THR A 51 -3.04 -0.18 11.63
C THR A 51 -4.42 -0.81 11.61
N VAL A 52 -5.19 -0.59 10.54
CA VAL A 52 -6.52 -1.20 10.37
C VAL A 52 -6.41 -2.73 10.42
N ARG A 53 -5.46 -3.31 9.68
CA ARG A 53 -5.19 -4.75 9.72
C ARG A 53 -4.94 -5.25 11.14
N ASP A 54 -4.01 -4.62 11.86
CA ASP A 54 -3.61 -5.09 13.18
C ASP A 54 -4.76 -5.02 14.19
N LEU A 55 -5.58 -3.98 14.12
CA LEU A 55 -6.79 -3.86 14.93
C LEU A 55 -7.81 -4.96 14.59
N MET A 56 -8.01 -5.28 13.31
CA MET A 56 -8.94 -6.33 12.89
C MET A 56 -8.45 -7.74 13.25
N LEU A 57 -7.14 -7.95 13.30
CA LEU A 57 -6.52 -9.22 13.70
C LEU A 57 -6.37 -9.37 15.22
N ASP A 58 -6.77 -8.36 15.98
CA ASP A 58 -6.59 -8.29 17.45
C ASP A 58 -5.13 -8.52 17.87
N VAL A 59 -4.20 -7.89 17.14
CA VAL A 59 -2.77 -7.92 17.44
C VAL A 59 -2.25 -6.52 17.74
N PRO A 60 -1.21 -6.36 18.54
CA PRO A 60 -0.63 -5.06 18.83
C PRO A 60 -0.16 -4.36 17.57
N VAL A 61 -0.56 -3.08 17.42
CA VAL A 61 -0.25 -2.26 16.27
C VAL A 61 1.26 -2.12 16.10
N PHE A 62 1.77 -2.45 14.92
CA PHE A 62 3.20 -2.64 14.63
C PHE A 62 4.07 -1.42 14.92
N TRP A 63 3.64 -0.21 14.54
CA TRP A 63 4.40 1.02 14.74
C TRP A 63 4.46 1.48 16.21
N MET A 64 3.53 1.04 17.06
CA MET A 64 3.59 1.30 18.51
C MET A 64 4.75 0.57 19.20
N ARG A 65 5.24 -0.51 18.58
CA ARG A 65 6.38 -1.29 19.09
C ARG A 65 7.72 -0.83 18.54
N ASN A 66 7.72 -0.12 17.41
CA ASN A 66 8.93 0.29 16.73
C ASN A 66 8.74 1.67 16.08
N GLY A 67 9.45 2.67 16.59
CA GLY A 67 9.38 4.05 16.10
C GLY A 67 10.08 4.30 14.75
N ILE A 68 10.65 3.28 14.10
CA ILE A 68 11.38 3.43 12.83
C ILE A 68 10.49 3.98 11.70
N TYR A 69 9.19 3.72 11.76
CA TYR A 69 8.22 4.20 10.75
C TYR A 69 8.15 5.73 10.68
N PHE A 70 8.29 6.40 11.82
CA PHE A 70 8.37 7.86 11.90
C PHE A 70 9.64 8.38 11.22
N LEU A 71 10.77 7.70 11.41
CA LEU A 71 12.04 8.06 10.79
C LEU A 71 12.01 7.82 9.27
N ILE A 72 11.44 6.70 8.81
CA ILE A 72 11.27 6.41 7.37
C ILE A 72 10.38 7.47 6.72
N THR A 73 9.28 7.86 7.38
CA THR A 73 8.40 8.94 6.86
C THR A 73 9.11 10.29 6.85
N LEU A 74 9.94 10.59 7.86
CA LEU A 74 10.76 11.81 7.87
C LEU A 74 11.77 11.79 6.72
N LEU A 75 12.42 10.66 6.48
CA LEU A 75 13.30 10.49 5.32
C LEU A 75 12.54 10.71 4.01
N ALA A 76 11.33 10.16 3.88
CA ALA A 76 10.48 10.38 2.71
C ALA A 76 10.18 11.87 2.50
N LEU A 77 9.88 12.62 3.57
CA LEU A 77 9.67 14.07 3.50
C LEU A 77 10.92 14.78 2.99
N LEU A 78 12.08 14.48 3.57
CA LEU A 78 13.34 15.10 3.15
C LEU A 78 13.66 14.79 1.68
N LEU A 79 13.42 13.55 1.23
CA LEU A 79 13.61 13.17 -0.17
C LEU A 79 12.67 13.96 -1.09
N VAL A 80 11.39 14.10 -0.75
CA VAL A 80 10.44 14.87 -1.56
C VAL A 80 10.80 16.35 -1.58
N VAL A 81 11.24 16.93 -0.47
CA VAL A 81 11.65 18.34 -0.40
C VAL A 81 12.93 18.59 -1.20
N TRP A 82 13.96 17.76 -1.05
CA TRP A 82 15.23 17.95 -1.75
C TRP A 82 15.17 17.66 -3.24
N PHE A 83 14.48 16.58 -3.62
CA PHE A 83 14.31 16.19 -5.01
C PHE A 83 13.00 16.71 -5.61
N GLY A 84 12.33 17.63 -4.93
CA GLY A 84 10.98 18.13 -5.27
C GLY A 84 10.86 18.61 -6.71
N LYS A 85 11.88 19.28 -7.28
CA LYS A 85 11.86 19.71 -8.68
C LYS A 85 11.79 18.52 -9.65
N VAL A 86 12.39 17.37 -9.34
CA VAL A 86 12.40 16.17 -10.17
C VAL A 86 11.18 15.30 -9.85
N VAL A 87 10.94 15.04 -8.56
CA VAL A 87 9.87 14.17 -8.06
C VAL A 87 8.48 14.81 -8.25
N VAL A 88 8.37 16.14 -8.02
CA VAL A 88 7.11 16.89 -8.13
C VAL A 88 6.76 17.19 -9.59
N ARG A 89 7.73 17.34 -10.47
CA ARG A 89 7.51 17.67 -11.89
C ARG A 89 6.90 16.49 -12.68
N GLN A 90 7.13 15.25 -12.26
CA GLN A 90 6.56 14.09 -12.93
C GLN A 90 5.16 13.77 -12.42
N LYS A 91 4.15 13.87 -13.27
CA LYS A 91 2.74 13.63 -12.94
C LYS A 91 2.45 12.23 -12.39
N TYR A 92 3.28 11.24 -12.72
CA TYR A 92 3.08 9.83 -12.35
C TYR A 92 3.86 9.38 -11.11
N THR A 93 4.66 10.24 -10.49
CA THR A 93 5.52 9.83 -9.36
C THR A 93 4.70 9.26 -8.20
N TRP A 94 3.61 9.92 -7.80
CA TRP A 94 2.73 9.44 -6.73
C TRP A 94 2.16 8.05 -7.06
N PHE A 95 1.78 7.82 -8.32
CA PHE A 95 1.23 6.54 -8.78
C PHE A 95 2.25 5.40 -8.68
N ILE A 96 3.50 5.64 -9.06
CA ILE A 96 4.56 4.62 -9.00
C ILE A 96 4.79 4.22 -7.55
N PHE A 97 4.97 5.18 -6.66
CA PHE A 97 5.19 4.91 -5.24
C PHE A 97 3.96 4.30 -4.56
N ASP A 98 2.74 4.74 -4.91
CA ASP A 98 1.50 4.11 -4.46
C ASP A 98 1.43 2.65 -4.91
N THR A 99 1.75 2.36 -6.16
CA THR A 99 1.71 1.01 -6.72
C THR A 99 2.74 0.08 -6.05
N ILE A 100 3.96 0.57 -5.77
CA ILE A 100 4.97 -0.19 -5.05
C ILE A 100 4.49 -0.48 -3.63
N GLY A 101 4.03 0.54 -2.90
CA GLY A 101 3.52 0.37 -1.54
C GLY A 101 2.34 -0.60 -1.47
N LEU A 102 1.41 -0.50 -2.43
CA LEU A 102 0.26 -1.41 -2.55
C LEU A 102 0.71 -2.87 -2.65
N GLY A 103 1.68 -3.17 -3.53
CA GLY A 103 2.20 -4.52 -3.72
C GLY A 103 2.89 -5.06 -2.48
N MET A 104 3.77 -4.26 -1.86
CA MET A 104 4.50 -4.66 -0.64
C MET A 104 3.53 -4.94 0.52
N PHE A 105 2.58 -4.03 0.76
CA PHE A 105 1.65 -4.18 1.87
C PHE A 105 0.56 -5.24 1.64
N ALA A 106 0.21 -5.55 0.39
CA ALA A 106 -0.63 -6.70 0.09
C ALA A 106 0.04 -8.00 0.56
N VAL A 107 1.33 -8.19 0.25
CA VAL A 107 2.13 -9.36 0.70
C VAL A 107 2.18 -9.42 2.23
N ILE A 108 2.56 -8.32 2.89
CA ILE A 108 2.67 -8.27 4.36
C ILE A 108 1.33 -8.57 5.02
N GLY A 109 0.23 -8.04 4.47
CA GLY A 109 -1.11 -8.29 4.96
C GLY A 109 -1.48 -9.77 4.90
N ILE A 110 -1.16 -10.44 3.79
CA ILE A 110 -1.37 -11.87 3.62
C ILE A 110 -0.52 -12.68 4.62
N GLU A 111 0.80 -12.46 4.62
CA GLU A 111 1.72 -13.24 5.46
C GLU A 111 1.41 -13.09 6.95
N LYS A 112 1.11 -11.87 7.40
CA LYS A 112 0.77 -11.62 8.81
C LYS A 112 -0.53 -12.29 9.21
N THR A 113 -1.54 -12.26 8.33
CA THR A 113 -2.85 -12.89 8.58
C THR A 113 -2.73 -14.41 8.65
N LEU A 114 -1.96 -15.01 7.74
CA LEU A 114 -1.65 -16.46 7.80
C LEU A 114 -0.85 -16.82 9.04
N GLY A 115 0.09 -15.96 9.44
CA GLY A 115 0.90 -16.17 10.65
C GLY A 115 0.09 -16.14 11.96
N VAL A 116 -1.05 -15.44 11.97
CA VAL A 116 -2.02 -15.45 13.10
C VAL A 116 -2.94 -16.69 13.06
N GLY A 117 -2.94 -17.45 11.95
CA GLY A 117 -3.70 -18.70 11.82
C GLY A 117 -5.04 -18.57 11.09
N PHE A 118 -5.31 -17.45 10.44
CA PHE A 118 -6.52 -17.28 9.63
C PHE A 118 -6.42 -18.01 8.28
N PRO A 119 -7.55 -18.42 7.69
CA PRO A 119 -7.59 -19.07 6.39
C PRO A 119 -7.21 -18.13 5.24
N PHE A 120 -6.82 -18.69 4.09
CA PHE A 120 -6.35 -17.93 2.92
C PHE A 120 -7.32 -16.87 2.42
N TRP A 121 -8.62 -17.12 2.43
CA TRP A 121 -9.59 -16.13 1.97
C TRP A 121 -9.60 -14.87 2.85
N VAL A 122 -9.44 -15.03 4.18
CA VAL A 122 -9.26 -13.89 5.09
C VAL A 122 -7.94 -13.19 4.79
N ALA A 123 -6.86 -13.95 4.56
CA ALA A 123 -5.56 -13.39 4.24
C ALA A 123 -5.59 -12.54 2.96
N ILE A 124 -6.32 -12.96 1.91
CA ILE A 124 -6.52 -12.17 0.68
C ILE A 124 -7.25 -10.86 0.98
N VAL A 125 -8.32 -10.92 1.77
CA VAL A 125 -9.06 -9.71 2.18
C VAL A 125 -8.17 -8.77 2.98
N MET A 126 -7.44 -9.30 3.97
CA MET A 126 -6.55 -8.51 4.83
C MET A 126 -5.34 -7.96 4.08
N GLY A 127 -4.84 -8.69 3.07
CA GLY A 127 -3.84 -8.17 2.13
C GLY A 127 -4.36 -6.97 1.36
N SER A 128 -5.61 -7.04 0.88
CA SER A 128 -6.27 -5.94 0.19
C SER A 128 -6.53 -4.74 1.11
N VAL A 129 -6.99 -4.99 2.35
CA VAL A 129 -7.19 -3.94 3.37
C VAL A 129 -5.87 -3.27 3.71
N THR A 130 -4.80 -4.05 3.91
CA THR A 130 -3.48 -3.52 4.26
C THR A 130 -2.91 -2.68 3.12
N GLY A 131 -2.96 -3.20 1.89
CA GLY A 131 -2.44 -2.51 0.71
C GLY A 131 -3.26 -1.27 0.37
N ALA A 132 -4.58 -1.39 0.21
CA ALA A 132 -5.43 -0.29 -0.22
C ALA A 132 -5.76 0.72 0.89
N GLY A 133 -5.79 0.29 2.15
CA GLY A 133 -6.26 1.11 3.28
C GLY A 133 -5.45 2.39 3.49
N GLY A 134 -4.12 2.33 3.32
CA GLY A 134 -3.27 3.52 3.41
C GLY A 134 -3.61 4.57 2.35
N GLY A 135 -3.85 4.15 1.11
CA GLY A 135 -4.28 5.01 0.02
C GLY A 135 -5.67 5.62 0.25
N VAL A 136 -6.59 4.84 0.82
CA VAL A 136 -7.93 5.34 1.19
C VAL A 136 -7.83 6.44 2.24
N ILE A 137 -7.06 6.23 3.31
CA ILE A 137 -6.85 7.23 4.37
C ILE A 137 -6.21 8.50 3.79
N ARG A 138 -5.20 8.36 2.93
CA ARG A 138 -4.56 9.46 2.22
C ARG A 138 -5.57 10.28 1.44
N ASP A 139 -6.37 9.63 0.60
CA ASP A 139 -7.31 10.32 -0.29
C ASP A 139 -8.38 11.04 0.52
N VAL A 140 -8.88 10.45 1.61
CA VAL A 140 -9.80 11.11 2.55
C VAL A 140 -9.16 12.35 3.19
N PHE A 141 -7.92 12.29 3.65
CA PHE A 141 -7.22 13.46 4.22
C PHE A 141 -7.02 14.59 3.20
N LEU A 142 -6.89 14.24 1.92
CA LEU A 142 -6.74 15.20 0.83
C LEU A 142 -8.09 15.68 0.25
N ASN A 143 -9.20 15.23 0.82
CA ASN A 143 -10.56 15.49 0.33
C ASN A 143 -10.72 15.09 -1.15
N GLU A 144 -10.18 13.92 -1.50
CA GLU A 144 -10.31 13.30 -2.81
C GLU A 144 -11.17 12.03 -2.72
N VAL A 145 -11.84 11.68 -3.81
CA VAL A 145 -12.53 10.38 -3.89
C VAL A 145 -11.48 9.28 -3.88
N PRO A 146 -11.50 8.35 -2.90
CA PRO A 146 -10.53 7.28 -2.82
C PRO A 146 -10.46 6.42 -4.09
N LEU A 147 -9.24 6.02 -4.48
CA LEU A 147 -9.00 5.21 -5.69
C LEU A 147 -9.81 3.92 -5.71
N ILE A 148 -10.10 3.33 -4.55
CA ILE A 148 -10.89 2.10 -4.44
C ILE A 148 -12.32 2.27 -4.95
N PHE A 149 -12.86 3.49 -4.96
CA PHE A 149 -14.21 3.82 -5.43
C PHE A 149 -14.23 4.36 -6.86
N ARG A 150 -13.06 4.57 -7.45
CA ARG A 150 -12.94 4.91 -8.88
C ARG A 150 -13.00 3.63 -9.71
N ALA A 151 -13.29 3.77 -11.00
CA ALA A 151 -13.32 2.64 -11.93
C ALA A 151 -11.94 1.96 -12.13
N GLU A 152 -10.94 2.32 -11.35
CA GLU A 152 -9.58 1.83 -11.47
C GLU A 152 -9.40 0.44 -10.82
N ILE A 153 -8.52 -0.38 -11.40
CA ILE A 153 -8.08 -1.65 -10.82
C ILE A 153 -7.10 -1.33 -9.67
N TYR A 154 -7.60 -1.19 -8.44
CA TYR A 154 -6.82 -0.87 -7.25
C TYR A 154 -6.84 -2.01 -6.23
N ALA A 155 -7.90 -2.17 -5.44
CA ALA A 155 -8.03 -3.30 -4.52
C ALA A 155 -8.13 -4.65 -5.25
N VAL A 156 -8.71 -4.66 -6.46
CA VAL A 156 -8.77 -5.87 -7.31
C VAL A 156 -7.36 -6.38 -7.65
N ALA A 157 -6.37 -5.50 -7.84
CA ALA A 157 -4.99 -5.92 -8.03
C ALA A 157 -4.45 -6.69 -6.81
N CYS A 158 -4.79 -6.26 -5.58
CA CYS A 158 -4.42 -6.98 -4.36
C CYS A 158 -5.08 -8.37 -4.28
N VAL A 159 -6.35 -8.47 -4.69
CA VAL A 159 -7.05 -9.76 -4.77
C VAL A 159 -6.36 -10.70 -5.76
N LEU A 160 -6.02 -10.21 -6.96
CA LEU A 160 -5.29 -11.01 -7.96
C LEU A 160 -3.92 -11.45 -7.44
N GLY A 161 -3.19 -10.56 -6.78
CA GLY A 161 -1.93 -10.89 -6.12
C GLY A 161 -2.08 -11.95 -5.04
N GLY A 162 -3.14 -11.84 -4.22
CA GLY A 162 -3.45 -12.80 -3.17
C GLY A 162 -3.83 -14.18 -3.72
N LEU A 163 -4.58 -14.23 -4.81
CA LEU A 163 -4.88 -15.49 -5.52
C LEU A 163 -3.60 -16.13 -6.11
N ALA A 164 -2.70 -15.31 -6.65
CA ALA A 164 -1.41 -15.78 -7.13
C ALA A 164 -0.53 -16.33 -5.99
N TYR A 165 -0.51 -15.65 -4.83
CA TYR A 165 0.16 -16.15 -3.62
C TYR A 165 -0.38 -17.52 -3.23
N TRP A 166 -1.71 -17.66 -3.18
CA TRP A 166 -2.36 -18.91 -2.84
C TRP A 166 -2.02 -20.04 -3.81
N ALA A 167 -2.10 -19.77 -5.11
CA ALA A 167 -1.75 -20.75 -6.14
C ALA A 167 -0.29 -21.22 -5.99
N CYS A 168 0.67 -20.32 -5.77
CA CYS A 168 2.07 -20.68 -5.53
C CYS A 168 2.24 -21.50 -4.24
N SER A 169 1.50 -21.20 -3.18
CA SER A 169 1.56 -21.97 -1.94
C SER A 169 1.03 -23.39 -2.10
N LEU A 170 0.03 -23.61 -2.95
CA LEU A 170 -0.46 -24.96 -3.32
C LEU A 170 0.59 -25.78 -4.09
N CYS A 171 1.50 -25.10 -4.82
CA CYS A 171 2.64 -25.76 -5.48
C CYS A 171 3.79 -26.09 -4.50
N GLY A 172 3.63 -25.82 -3.21
CA GLY A 172 4.63 -26.09 -2.18
C GLY A 172 5.76 -25.06 -2.12
N TRP A 173 5.59 -23.88 -2.73
CA TRP A 173 6.59 -22.83 -2.66
C TRP A 173 6.60 -22.18 -1.27
N GLY A 174 7.79 -21.75 -0.84
CA GLY A 174 7.96 -21.03 0.44
C GLY A 174 7.39 -19.60 0.38
N ASN A 175 7.31 -18.94 1.56
CA ASN A 175 6.71 -17.60 1.67
C ASN A 175 7.40 -16.55 0.79
N VAL A 176 8.74 -16.57 0.70
CA VAL A 176 9.50 -15.57 -0.07
C VAL A 176 9.13 -15.59 -1.56
N PRO A 177 9.22 -16.72 -2.29
CA PRO A 177 8.81 -16.75 -3.69
C PRO A 177 7.31 -16.47 -3.89
N CYS A 178 6.41 -16.93 -2.99
CA CYS A 178 4.99 -16.60 -3.04
C CYS A 178 4.76 -15.09 -2.89
N GLY A 179 5.47 -14.45 -1.95
CA GLY A 179 5.40 -12.99 -1.75
C GLY A 179 5.92 -12.21 -2.96
N LEU A 180 7.02 -12.64 -3.58
CA LEU A 180 7.55 -12.01 -4.79
C LEU A 180 6.57 -12.09 -5.95
N VAL A 181 5.93 -13.25 -6.16
CA VAL A 181 4.90 -13.42 -7.20
C VAL A 181 3.70 -12.53 -6.90
N CYS A 182 3.19 -12.53 -5.66
CA CYS A 182 2.08 -11.68 -5.24
C CYS A 182 2.36 -10.21 -5.54
N GLY A 183 3.46 -9.67 -4.99
CA GLY A 183 3.83 -8.26 -5.18
C GLY A 183 4.01 -7.89 -6.66
N SER A 184 4.62 -8.79 -7.44
CA SER A 184 4.80 -8.61 -8.89
C SER A 184 3.44 -8.56 -9.63
N VAL A 185 2.51 -9.46 -9.29
CA VAL A 185 1.17 -9.49 -9.90
C VAL A 185 0.40 -8.21 -9.55
N VAL A 186 0.46 -7.73 -8.29
CA VAL A 186 -0.17 -6.46 -7.89
C VAL A 186 0.39 -5.30 -8.70
N ILE A 187 1.71 -5.16 -8.75
CA ILE A 187 2.37 -4.05 -9.44
C ILE A 187 2.09 -4.11 -10.95
N LEU A 188 2.25 -5.27 -11.58
CA LEU A 188 2.00 -5.44 -13.00
C LEU A 188 0.53 -5.18 -13.36
N SER A 189 -0.42 -5.70 -12.59
CA SER A 189 -1.85 -5.46 -12.81
C SER A 189 -2.18 -3.96 -12.79
N ARG A 190 -1.62 -3.20 -11.84
CA ARG A 190 -1.79 -1.74 -11.74
C ARG A 190 -1.18 -1.02 -12.94
N VAL A 191 0.07 -1.33 -13.27
CA VAL A 191 0.77 -0.70 -14.40
C VAL A 191 0.05 -0.97 -15.71
N LEU A 192 -0.36 -2.23 -15.96
CA LEU A 192 -1.08 -2.60 -17.16
C LEU A 192 -2.46 -1.94 -17.23
N ALA A 193 -3.20 -1.90 -16.11
CA ALA A 193 -4.49 -1.23 -16.05
C ALA A 193 -4.40 0.25 -16.44
N VAL A 194 -3.45 0.98 -15.88
CA VAL A 194 -3.24 2.40 -16.23
C VAL A 194 -2.72 2.56 -17.65
N ARG A 195 -1.80 1.70 -18.10
CA ARG A 195 -1.22 1.75 -19.45
C ARG A 195 -2.24 1.51 -20.55
N TYR A 196 -3.16 0.56 -20.32
CA TYR A 196 -4.16 0.16 -21.32
C TYR A 196 -5.57 0.70 -21.03
N HIS A 197 -5.69 1.63 -20.06
CA HIS A 197 -6.98 2.22 -19.65
C HIS A 197 -8.06 1.18 -19.32
N ILE A 198 -7.65 0.09 -18.62
CA ILE A 198 -8.56 -0.97 -18.21
C ILE A 198 -9.31 -0.49 -16.96
N ASN A 199 -10.60 -0.26 -17.12
CA ASN A 199 -11.48 0.22 -16.06
C ASN A 199 -12.54 -0.82 -15.74
N LEU A 200 -13.00 -0.83 -14.48
CA LEU A 200 -14.16 -1.62 -14.08
C LEU A 200 -15.46 -0.95 -14.60
N PRO A 201 -16.50 -1.74 -14.91
CA PRO A 201 -17.79 -1.16 -15.27
C PRO A 201 -18.34 -0.35 -14.11
N THR A 202 -18.84 0.85 -14.42
CA THR A 202 -19.54 1.72 -13.46
C THR A 202 -21.03 1.42 -13.44
N LEU A 203 -21.62 1.45 -12.24
CA LEU A 203 -23.07 1.44 -12.11
C LEU A 203 -23.59 2.83 -12.52
N HIS A 204 -24.38 2.89 -13.59
CA HIS A 204 -25.08 4.11 -13.98
C HIS A 204 -26.50 3.99 -13.46
N ASP A 205 -27.01 5.06 -12.86
CA ASP A 205 -28.42 5.19 -12.57
C ASP A 205 -29.15 5.40 -13.91
N SER A 206 -30.09 4.51 -14.24
CA SER A 206 -30.82 4.53 -15.52
C SER A 206 -31.94 5.56 -15.56
N ASP A 207 -32.05 6.43 -14.56
CA ASP A 207 -33.13 7.41 -14.43
C ASP A 207 -32.80 8.83 -14.96
N GLU A 208 -31.70 9.02 -15.69
CA GLU A 208 -31.46 10.24 -16.45
C GLU A 208 -31.70 9.99 -17.98
N VAL A 209 -32.96 9.90 -18.35
CA VAL A 209 -33.44 10.12 -19.74
C VAL A 209 -34.54 11.15 -19.73
#